data_c8d047fb5af1489f099765733b057603
#
_entry.id   c8d047fb5af1489f099765733b057603
#
_cell.length_a   1.000
_cell.length_b   1.000
_cell.length_c   1.000
_cell.angle_alpha   90.00
_cell.angle_beta   90.00
_cell.angle_gamma   90.00
#
_symmetry.space_group_name_H-M   'P 1'
#
loop_
_entity.id
_entity.type
_entity.pdbx_description
1 polymer ?
#
loop_
_entity_poly.entity_id
_entity_poly.type
_entity_poly.pdbx_seq_one_letter_code
_entity_poly.pdbx_strand_id
1 'polypeptide(L)'
;MTIDDLVQQIEETERLIVVYRSADEVVVGTQDQIYSRRGLINRTIFTAAEIGDHIVNILERRLATMRAELKEFNAEHLGQGR
;
A
#
# COMPACT_ATOMS: atom_id res chain seq x y z
N MET A 1 -7.48 -3.02 15.30
CA MET A 1 -6.84 -1.87 14.61
C MET A 1 -7.38 -0.58 15.19
N THR A 2 -6.51 0.34 15.57
CA THR A 2 -6.92 1.65 16.07
C THR A 2 -7.10 2.62 14.91
N ILE A 3 -7.77 3.75 15.18
CA ILE A 3 -7.92 4.80 14.16
C ILE A 3 -6.56 5.39 13.75
N ASP A 4 -5.62 5.49 14.70
CA ASP A 4 -4.28 5.98 14.41
C ASP A 4 -3.51 5.03 13.48
N ASP A 5 -3.66 3.73 13.66
CA ASP A 5 -3.06 2.73 12.78
C ASP A 5 -3.61 2.86 11.36
N LEU A 6 -4.92 3.06 11.25
CA LEU A 6 -5.58 3.21 9.96
C LEU A 6 -5.11 4.48 9.25
N VAL A 7 -5.02 5.60 9.95
CA VAL A 7 -4.51 6.87 9.41
C VAL A 7 -3.08 6.70 8.92
N GLN A 8 -2.24 6.03 9.71
CA GLN A 8 -0.85 5.77 9.33
C GLN A 8 -0.75 4.92 8.06
N GLN A 9 -1.57 3.88 7.95
CA GLN A 9 -1.60 3.05 6.73
C GLN A 9 -2.05 3.84 5.51
N ILE A 10 -3.01 4.73 5.67
CA ILE A 10 -3.45 5.62 4.60
C ILE A 10 -2.30 6.50 4.13
N GLU A 11 -1.61 7.15 5.05
CA GLU A 11 -0.47 8.02 4.72
C GLU A 11 0.65 7.26 4.03
N GLU A 12 0.98 6.07 4.52
CA GLU A 12 1.99 5.22 3.88
C GLU A 12 1.60 4.81 2.48
N THR A 13 0.33 4.44 2.29
CA THR A 13 -0.17 4.04 0.97
C THR A 13 -0.14 5.21 0.00
N GLU A 14 -0.53 6.40 0.43
CA GLU A 14 -0.44 7.61 -0.39
C GLU A 14 1.02 7.88 -0.82
N ARG A 15 1.95 7.75 0.11
CA ARG A 15 3.38 7.91 -0.17
C ARG A 15 3.88 6.89 -1.19
N LEU A 16 3.49 5.63 -1.03
CA LEU A 16 3.89 4.55 -1.94
C LEU A 16 3.35 4.79 -3.35
N ILE A 17 2.13 5.30 -3.48
CA ILE A 17 1.57 5.62 -4.79
C ILE A 17 2.45 6.65 -5.51
N VAL A 18 2.89 7.68 -4.82
CA VAL A 18 3.79 8.68 -5.40
C VAL A 18 5.13 8.06 -5.81
N VAL A 19 5.68 7.20 -4.95
CA VAL A 19 6.96 6.51 -5.23
C VAL A 19 6.85 5.65 -6.49
N TYR A 20 5.80 4.84 -6.60
CA TYR A 20 5.64 3.95 -7.75
C TYR A 20 5.30 4.68 -9.03
N ARG A 21 4.60 5.81 -8.95
CA ARG A 21 4.32 6.64 -10.13
C ARG A 21 5.58 7.28 -10.72
N SER A 22 6.55 7.59 -9.87
CA SER A 22 7.80 8.22 -10.30
C SER A 22 8.94 7.23 -10.54
N ALA A 23 8.76 5.95 -10.23
CA ALA A 23 9.79 4.94 -10.41
C ALA A 23 9.91 4.53 -11.87
N ASP A 24 11.15 4.35 -12.32
CA ASP A 24 11.43 3.83 -13.67
C ASP A 24 11.38 2.30 -13.69
N GLU A 25 11.81 1.69 -12.59
CA GLU A 25 11.87 0.24 -12.44
C GLU A 25 11.28 -0.18 -11.10
N VAL A 26 10.68 -1.36 -11.09
CA VAL A 26 10.11 -1.96 -9.90
C VAL A 26 10.73 -3.34 -9.68
N VAL A 27 11.22 -3.58 -8.47
CA VAL A 27 11.81 -4.87 -8.10
C VAL A 27 10.76 -5.67 -7.34
N VAL A 28 10.50 -6.88 -7.82
CA VAL A 28 9.55 -7.80 -7.19
C VAL A 28 10.28 -9.05 -6.74
N GLY A 29 10.05 -9.45 -5.51
CA GLY A 29 10.62 -10.67 -4.94
C GLY A 29 9.56 -11.47 -4.21
N THR A 30 9.89 -12.69 -3.86
CA THR A 30 8.98 -13.55 -3.10
C THR A 30 9.27 -13.43 -1.60
N GLN A 31 8.23 -13.48 -0.79
CA GLN A 31 8.34 -13.28 0.65
C GLN A 31 9.09 -14.42 1.36
N ASP A 32 9.01 -15.62 0.83
CA ASP A 32 9.72 -16.79 1.38
C ASP A 32 11.25 -16.64 1.29
N GLN A 33 11.73 -15.69 0.50
CA GLN A 33 13.14 -15.36 0.39
C GLN A 33 13.68 -14.60 1.61
N ILE A 34 12.81 -14.06 2.43
CA ILE A 34 13.20 -13.30 3.64
C ILE A 34 14.06 -14.14 4.57
N TYR A 35 13.81 -15.44 4.64
CA TYR A 35 14.54 -16.37 5.52
C TYR A 35 15.79 -16.96 4.89
N SER A 36 16.08 -16.63 3.65
CA SER A 36 17.27 -17.12 2.97
C SER A 36 18.49 -16.30 3.37
N ARG A 37 19.56 -16.97 3.80
CA ARG A 37 20.83 -16.33 4.11
C ARG A 37 21.51 -15.72 2.88
N ARG A 38 21.08 -16.13 1.69
CA ARG A 38 21.62 -15.66 0.43
C ARG A 38 20.88 -14.42 -0.11
N GLY A 39 19.93 -13.92 0.67
CA GLY A 39 19.14 -12.75 0.30
C GLY A 39 18.08 -13.06 -0.76
N LEU A 40 17.60 -12.03 -1.42
CA LEU A 40 16.54 -12.17 -2.42
C LEU A 40 17.10 -12.75 -3.71
N ILE A 41 17.09 -14.09 -3.81
CA ILE A 41 17.59 -14.80 -4.98
C ILE A 41 16.62 -14.67 -6.16
N ASN A 42 15.33 -14.66 -5.88
CA ASN A 42 14.27 -14.59 -6.89
C ASN A 42 13.72 -13.17 -7.01
N ARG A 43 14.56 -12.24 -7.44
CA ARG A 43 14.14 -10.90 -7.80
C ARG A 43 13.89 -10.82 -9.28
N THR A 44 12.85 -10.11 -9.64
CA THR A 44 12.61 -9.75 -11.03
C THR A 44 12.44 -8.24 -11.10
N ILE A 45 13.15 -7.62 -12.03
CA ILE A 45 13.05 -6.19 -12.28
C ILE A 45 12.10 -5.99 -13.45
N PHE A 46 11.07 -5.19 -13.21
CA PHE A 46 10.10 -4.82 -14.23
C PHE A 46 10.23 -3.33 -14.52
N THR A 47 9.99 -2.93 -15.74
CA THR A 47 9.89 -1.51 -16.07
C THR A 47 8.57 -0.96 -15.55
N ALA A 48 8.52 0.36 -15.36
CA ALA A 48 7.28 1.01 -14.96
C ALA A 48 6.17 0.78 -15.99
N ALA A 49 6.52 0.72 -17.27
CA ALA A 49 5.56 0.44 -18.33
C ALA A 49 4.92 -0.94 -18.22
N GLU A 50 5.66 -1.91 -17.68
CA GLU A 50 5.16 -3.27 -17.55
C GLU A 50 4.23 -3.48 -16.37
N ILE A 51 4.54 -2.90 -15.21
CA ILE A 51 3.84 -3.23 -13.96
C ILE A 51 3.50 -2.02 -13.09
N GLY A 52 4.15 -0.88 -13.31
CA GLY A 52 3.99 0.29 -12.44
C GLY A 52 2.54 0.73 -12.30
N ASP A 53 1.82 0.86 -13.40
CA ASP A 53 0.42 1.27 -13.40
C ASP A 53 -0.46 0.25 -12.67
N HIS A 54 -0.15 -1.03 -12.82
CA HIS A 54 -0.89 -2.09 -12.15
C HIS A 54 -0.73 -2.00 -10.63
N ILE A 55 0.49 -1.78 -10.16
CA ILE A 55 0.77 -1.61 -8.74
C ILE A 55 0.06 -0.38 -8.19
N VAL A 56 0.12 0.74 -8.91
CA VAL A 56 -0.57 1.97 -8.51
C VAL A 56 -2.09 1.73 -8.40
N ASN A 57 -2.67 1.02 -9.34
CA ASN A 57 -4.10 0.69 -9.30
C ASN A 57 -4.47 -0.15 -8.08
N ILE A 58 -3.64 -1.12 -7.72
CA ILE A 58 -3.85 -1.93 -6.53
C ILE A 58 -3.79 -1.05 -5.27
N LEU A 59 -2.79 -0.20 -5.19
CA LEU A 59 -2.62 0.70 -4.05
C LEU A 59 -3.77 1.71 -3.93
N GLU A 60 -4.24 2.23 -5.04
CA GLU A 60 -5.38 3.14 -5.05
C GLU A 60 -6.66 2.46 -4.57
N ARG A 61 -6.87 1.20 -4.92
CA ARG A 61 -8.00 0.41 -4.41
C ARG A 61 -7.90 0.19 -2.91
N ARG A 62 -6.71 -0.14 -2.43
CA ARG A 62 -6.47 -0.28 -0.99
C ARG A 62 -6.71 1.03 -0.25
N LEU A 63 -6.26 2.12 -0.83
CA LEU A 63 -6.46 3.45 -0.26
C LEU A 63 -7.94 3.80 -0.17
N ALA A 64 -8.71 3.55 -1.21
CA ALA A 64 -10.14 3.79 -1.22
C ALA A 64 -10.86 2.98 -0.14
N THR A 65 -10.48 1.71 0.04
CA THR A 65 -11.03 0.86 1.09
C THR A 65 -10.73 1.39 2.48
N MET A 66 -9.47 1.79 2.71
CA MET A 66 -9.06 2.34 4.01
C MET A 66 -9.74 3.67 4.32
N ARG A 67 -9.93 4.52 3.32
CA ARG A 67 -10.65 5.79 3.48
C ARG A 67 -12.12 5.55 3.81
N ALA A 68 -12.74 4.55 3.19
CA ALA A 68 -14.12 4.16 3.50
C ALA A 68 -14.24 3.66 4.93
N GLU A 69 -13.29 2.83 5.38
CA GLU A 69 -13.26 2.35 6.76
C GLU A 69 -13.09 3.51 7.75
N LEU A 70 -12.22 4.45 7.46
CA LEU A 70 -12.01 5.63 8.30
C LEU A 70 -13.29 6.49 8.38
N LYS A 71 -13.97 6.65 7.28
CA LYS A 71 -15.22 7.40 7.22
C LYS A 71 -16.29 6.74 8.08
N GLU A 72 -16.43 5.42 8.00
CA GLU A 72 -17.36 4.67 8.83
C GLU A 72 -17.01 4.78 10.30
N PHE A 73 -15.74 4.66 10.63
CA PHE A 73 -15.25 4.78 12.00
C PHE A 73 -15.56 6.15 12.59
N ASN A 74 -15.32 7.19 11.84
CA ASN A 74 -15.63 8.56 12.28
C ASN A 74 -17.15 8.78 12.41
N ALA A 75 -17.94 8.23 11.50
CA ALA A 75 -19.39 8.34 11.56
C ALA A 75 -19.95 7.67 12.80
N GLU A 76 -19.44 6.49 13.17
CA GLU A 76 -19.84 5.79 14.40
C GLU A 76 -19.52 6.62 15.65
N HIS A 77 -18.31 7.17 15.73
CA HIS A 77 -17.89 7.97 16.85
C HIS A 77 -18.70 9.28 16.96
N LEU A 78 -18.90 9.95 15.84
CA LEU A 78 -19.70 11.18 15.83
C LEU A 78 -21.17 10.90 16.13
N GLY A 79 -21.69 9.78 15.67
CA GLY A 79 -23.04 9.37 15.95
C GLY A 79 -23.28 9.07 17.44
N GLN A 80 -22.29 8.50 18.10
CA GLN A 80 -22.35 8.18 19.53
C GLN A 80 -22.19 9.41 20.43
N GLY A 81 -21.55 10.44 19.92
CA GLY A 81 -21.31 11.67 20.65
C GLY A 81 -22.51 12.61 20.73
N ARG A 82 -23.60 12.23 20.13
CA ARG A 82 -24.85 12.95 20.13
C ARG A 82 -25.83 12.32 21.10
#